data_94027758c2263634803ac1f2f30cba60
#
_entry.id   94027758c2263634803ac1f2f30cba60
#
_cell.length_a   1.000
_cell.length_b   1.000
_cell.length_c   1.000
_cell.angle_alpha   90.00
_cell.angle_beta   90.00
_cell.angle_gamma   90.00
#
_symmetry.space_group_name_H-M   'P 1'
#
loop_
_entity.id
_entity.type
_entity.pdbx_description
1 polymer ?
#
loop_
_entity_poly.entity_id
_entity_poly.type
_entity_poly.pdbx_seq_one_letter_code
_entity_poly.pdbx_strand_id
1 'polypeptide(L)'
;VLDALNASGGLAVDADWRSVVVTSNVSGAPKETTLDLYALYQHGDMSQNRLLGSNDIIHVPRNDGLKVFVMGDVLKPETQRIDRSGLTLAEALNNVGGLSERSADARGIFVLRASQQPDQVVDVFQLDASVGSMLILSTQFQLAPMDVVYVTSAPMARWNKVISQLLPSISGLYDLD
;
A
#
# COMPACT_ATOMS: atom_id res chain seq x y z
N VAL A 1 20.78 8.96 13.70
CA VAL A 1 19.73 7.91 13.72
C VAL A 1 20.29 6.58 13.28
N LEU A 2 20.99 6.51 12.14
CA LEU A 2 21.53 5.25 11.59
C LEU A 2 22.42 4.51 12.60
N ASP A 3 23.33 5.22 13.28
CA ASP A 3 24.24 4.59 14.25
C ASP A 3 23.48 3.96 15.42
N ALA A 4 22.43 4.63 15.90
CA ALA A 4 21.60 4.10 16.98
C ALA A 4 20.82 2.86 16.56
N LEU A 5 20.26 2.87 15.36
CA LEU A 5 19.55 1.70 14.80
C LEU A 5 20.51 0.54 14.57
N ASN A 6 21.70 0.78 14.02
CA ASN A 6 22.72 -0.25 13.84
C ASN A 6 23.19 -0.83 15.18
N ALA A 7 23.38 0.02 16.19
CA ALA A 7 23.77 -0.41 17.55
C ALA A 7 22.68 -1.26 18.23
N SER A 8 21.41 -1.05 17.88
CA SER A 8 20.28 -1.86 18.40
C SER A 8 20.00 -3.16 17.63
N GLY A 9 20.81 -3.47 16.62
CA GLY A 9 20.65 -4.67 15.78
C GLY A 9 19.93 -4.43 14.45
N GLY A 10 19.68 -3.17 14.10
CA GLY A 10 19.05 -2.79 12.85
C GLY A 10 17.52 -2.80 12.90
N LEU A 11 16.90 -2.71 11.72
CA LEU A 11 15.46 -2.73 11.56
C LEU A 11 14.93 -4.17 11.44
N ALA A 12 13.87 -4.50 12.18
CA ALA A 12 13.15 -5.76 12.02
C ALA A 12 12.57 -5.90 10.60
N VAL A 13 12.30 -7.13 10.17
CA VAL A 13 11.74 -7.41 8.82
C VAL A 13 10.37 -6.77 8.65
N ASP A 14 9.60 -6.71 9.74
CA ASP A 14 8.25 -6.13 9.80
C ASP A 14 8.22 -4.68 10.27
N ALA A 15 9.36 -3.98 10.24
CA ALA A 15 9.42 -2.57 10.59
C ALA A 15 8.87 -1.68 9.45
N ASP A 16 8.07 -0.69 9.82
CA ASP A 16 7.71 0.41 8.91
C ASP A 16 8.80 1.49 8.97
N TRP A 17 9.77 1.37 8.09
CA TRP A 17 10.90 2.30 8.00
C TRP A 17 10.59 3.62 7.29
N ARG A 18 9.36 3.80 6.78
CA ARG A 18 8.88 5.07 6.20
C ARG A 18 8.23 5.99 7.21
N SER A 19 7.97 5.46 8.41
CA SER A 19 7.24 6.17 9.47
C SER A 19 7.97 6.11 10.81
N VAL A 20 9.31 6.16 10.79
CA VAL A 20 10.11 6.14 12.03
C VAL A 20 9.95 7.46 12.76
N VAL A 21 9.56 7.41 14.03
CA VAL A 21 9.32 8.61 14.84
C VAL A 21 10.49 8.81 15.81
N VAL A 22 11.07 9.99 15.77
CA VAL A 22 12.04 10.44 16.77
C VAL A 22 11.36 11.46 17.68
N THR A 23 11.29 11.14 18.96
CA THR A 23 10.79 12.04 20.01
C THR A 23 11.97 12.63 20.75
N SER A 24 12.12 13.94 20.67
CA SER A 24 13.14 14.72 21.37
C SER A 24 12.49 15.62 22.40
N ASN A 25 13.11 15.79 23.57
CA ASN A 25 12.64 16.75 24.56
C ASN A 25 13.30 18.12 24.32
N VAL A 26 12.55 19.07 23.76
CA VAL A 26 13.01 20.43 23.49
C VAL A 26 12.36 21.39 24.49
N SER A 27 13.17 21.98 25.36
CA SER A 27 12.71 22.97 26.34
C SER A 27 11.58 22.46 27.26
N GLY A 28 11.60 21.17 27.61
CA GLY A 28 10.62 20.55 28.52
C GLY A 28 9.33 20.07 27.82
N ALA A 29 9.22 20.21 26.53
CA ALA A 29 8.11 19.67 25.74
C ALA A 29 8.57 18.58 24.73
N PRO A 30 7.83 17.47 24.59
CA PRO A 30 8.16 16.45 23.59
C PRO A 30 7.90 17.01 22.18
N LYS A 31 8.88 16.86 21.31
CA LYS A 31 8.78 17.17 19.89
C LYS A 31 8.98 15.91 19.08
N GLU A 32 7.99 15.54 18.32
CA GLU A 32 8.04 14.40 17.42
C GLU A 32 8.47 14.83 15.99
N THR A 33 9.28 13.99 15.37
CA THR A 33 9.71 14.16 13.99
C THR A 33 9.64 12.80 13.31
N THR A 34 8.88 12.70 12.23
CA THR A 34 8.81 11.48 11.42
C THR A 34 9.94 11.49 10.40
N LEU A 35 10.63 10.38 10.27
CA LEU A 35 11.73 10.15 9.34
C LEU A 35 11.36 9.03 8.38
N ASP A 36 11.69 9.23 7.10
CA ASP A 36 11.58 8.22 6.06
C ASP A 36 12.95 7.59 5.81
N LEU A 37 13.22 6.46 6.47
CA LEU A 37 14.49 5.74 6.26
C LEU A 37 14.52 5.02 4.91
N TYR A 38 13.38 4.79 4.25
CA TYR A 38 13.36 4.29 2.89
C TYR A 38 13.97 5.31 1.92
N ALA A 39 13.56 6.59 2.03
CA ALA A 39 14.15 7.68 1.26
C ALA A 39 15.67 7.80 1.50
N LEU A 40 16.10 7.62 2.75
CA LEU A 40 17.51 7.63 3.10
C LEU A 40 18.30 6.49 2.43
N TYR A 41 17.81 5.24 2.53
CA TYR A 41 18.54 4.07 2.04
C TYR A 41 18.45 3.89 0.51
N GLN A 42 17.29 4.20 -0.09
CA GLN A 42 17.04 3.96 -1.51
C GLN A 42 17.39 5.18 -2.38
N HIS A 43 17.21 6.38 -1.86
CA HIS A 43 17.41 7.63 -2.62
C HIS A 43 18.58 8.48 -2.12
N GLY A 44 19.27 8.05 -1.04
CA GLY A 44 20.37 8.79 -0.45
C GLY A 44 19.96 10.11 0.19
N ASP A 45 18.69 10.26 0.60
CA ASP A 45 18.20 11.48 1.24
C ASP A 45 18.76 11.60 2.67
N MET A 46 19.93 12.27 2.75
CA MET A 46 20.62 12.49 4.02
C MET A 46 19.85 13.39 5.01
N SER A 47 18.81 14.10 4.56
CA SER A 47 17.98 14.91 5.46
C SER A 47 17.23 14.05 6.49
N GLN A 48 17.03 12.78 6.17
CA GLN A 48 16.38 11.79 7.05
C GLN A 48 17.34 11.24 8.13
N ASN A 49 18.65 11.41 7.98
CA ASN A 49 19.63 10.97 8.98
C ASN A 49 19.89 12.07 10.02
N ARG A 50 18.92 12.28 10.90
CA ARG A 50 19.02 13.28 11.95
C ARG A 50 20.02 12.88 13.06
N LEU A 51 20.76 13.87 13.56
CA LEU A 51 21.54 13.70 14.82
C LEU A 51 20.59 13.56 15.99
N LEU A 52 20.92 12.63 16.87
CA LEU A 52 20.17 12.37 18.11
C LEU A 52 20.83 13.10 19.28
N GLY A 53 20.02 13.67 20.14
CA GLY A 53 20.41 14.20 21.42
C GLY A 53 20.34 13.14 22.53
N SER A 54 20.83 13.52 23.71
CA SER A 54 20.67 12.68 24.92
C SER A 54 19.17 12.55 25.26
N ASN A 55 18.73 11.33 25.56
CA ASN A 55 17.35 10.98 25.88
C ASN A 55 16.34 11.11 24.71
N ASP A 56 16.80 11.24 23.47
CA ASP A 56 15.90 11.06 22.33
C ASP A 56 15.42 9.61 22.25
N ILE A 57 14.16 9.44 21.93
CA ILE A 57 13.52 8.13 21.77
C ILE A 57 13.26 7.89 20.28
N ILE A 58 13.71 6.75 19.77
CA ILE A 58 13.37 6.30 18.42
C ILE A 58 12.28 5.24 18.54
N HIS A 59 11.13 5.52 17.94
CA HIS A 59 10.05 4.56 17.80
C HIS A 59 9.98 4.09 16.35
N VAL A 60 10.14 2.80 16.14
CA VAL A 60 9.99 2.15 14.83
C VAL A 60 8.68 1.38 14.85
N PRO A 61 7.63 1.85 14.18
CA PRO A 61 6.36 1.14 14.15
C PRO A 61 6.47 -0.16 13.34
N ARG A 62 5.49 -1.03 13.51
CA ARG A 62 5.33 -2.22 12.67
C ARG A 62 4.57 -1.87 11.40
N ASN A 63 4.86 -2.60 10.33
CA ASN A 63 4.20 -2.42 9.03
C ASN A 63 2.84 -3.17 8.92
N ASP A 64 2.16 -3.42 10.01
CA ASP A 64 0.88 -4.17 10.05
C ASP A 64 -0.23 -3.51 9.20
N GLY A 65 -0.15 -2.19 9.02
CA GLY A 65 -1.04 -1.43 8.14
C GLY A 65 -0.65 -1.46 6.65
N LEU A 66 0.58 -1.90 6.34
CA LEU A 66 1.08 -1.97 4.96
C LEU A 66 0.65 -3.30 4.32
N LYS A 67 -0.63 -3.38 3.94
CA LYS A 67 -1.24 -4.57 3.35
C LYS A 67 -2.19 -4.20 2.23
N VAL A 68 -2.41 -5.14 1.33
CA VAL A 68 -3.39 -5.09 0.26
C VAL A 68 -4.28 -6.32 0.32
N PHE A 69 -5.47 -6.22 -0.25
CA PHE A 69 -6.44 -7.31 -0.31
C PHE A 69 -6.59 -7.77 -1.74
N VAL A 70 -6.25 -9.03 -2.03
CA VAL A 70 -6.45 -9.63 -3.35
C VAL A 70 -7.63 -10.58 -3.27
N MET A 71 -8.67 -10.31 -4.05
CA MET A 71 -9.93 -11.03 -3.97
C MET A 71 -10.61 -11.17 -5.35
N GLY A 72 -11.72 -11.90 -5.38
CA GLY A 72 -12.44 -12.21 -6.60
C GLY A 72 -11.94 -13.49 -7.24
N ASP A 73 -11.87 -13.52 -8.56
CA ASP A 73 -11.62 -14.73 -9.35
C ASP A 73 -10.12 -15.02 -9.56
N VAL A 74 -9.42 -15.17 -8.44
CA VAL A 74 -8.02 -15.61 -8.32
C VAL A 74 -7.96 -17.00 -7.69
N LEU A 75 -6.83 -17.70 -7.83
CA LEU A 75 -6.71 -19.06 -7.31
C LEU A 75 -6.76 -19.12 -5.78
N LYS A 76 -6.15 -18.16 -5.08
CA LYS A 76 -6.11 -18.10 -3.61
C LYS A 76 -6.32 -16.67 -3.12
N PRO A 77 -7.56 -16.21 -2.95
CA PRO A 77 -7.82 -14.90 -2.39
C PRO A 77 -7.17 -14.75 -1.01
N GLU A 78 -6.38 -13.70 -0.82
CA GLU A 78 -5.67 -13.46 0.45
C GLU A 78 -5.33 -11.99 0.68
N THR A 79 -4.99 -11.67 1.93
CA THR A 79 -4.38 -10.40 2.30
C THR A 79 -2.87 -10.52 2.23
N GLN A 80 -2.22 -9.64 1.46
CA GLN A 80 -0.77 -9.63 1.31
C GLN A 80 -0.16 -8.41 2.00
N ARG A 81 1.01 -8.59 2.59
CA ARG A 81 1.78 -7.47 3.15
C ARG A 81 2.61 -6.83 2.06
N ILE A 82 2.70 -5.52 2.12
CA ILE A 82 3.68 -4.76 1.33
C ILE A 82 4.99 -4.82 2.11
N ASP A 83 6.01 -5.40 1.52
CA ASP A 83 7.32 -5.49 2.13
C ASP A 83 8.16 -4.22 1.94
N ARG A 84 9.45 -4.27 2.29
CA ARG A 84 10.36 -3.11 2.16
C ARG A 84 10.58 -2.67 0.71
N SER A 85 10.53 -3.59 -0.24
CA SER A 85 10.70 -3.29 -1.67
C SER A 85 9.44 -2.71 -2.30
N GLY A 86 8.31 -2.78 -1.61
CA GLY A 86 6.99 -2.50 -2.13
C GLY A 86 6.29 -3.78 -2.56
N LEU A 87 5.17 -3.64 -3.25
CA LEU A 87 4.42 -4.73 -3.86
C LEU A 87 3.79 -4.21 -5.14
N THR A 88 4.15 -4.79 -6.26
CA THR A 88 3.52 -4.47 -7.56
C THR A 88 2.24 -5.26 -7.77
N LEU A 89 1.40 -4.77 -8.68
CA LEU A 89 0.17 -5.48 -9.06
C LEU A 89 0.48 -6.87 -9.64
N ALA A 90 1.53 -6.99 -10.45
CA ALA A 90 1.96 -8.27 -11.01
C ALA A 90 2.39 -9.27 -9.93
N GLU A 91 3.19 -8.82 -8.95
CA GLU A 91 3.61 -9.65 -7.80
C GLU A 91 2.41 -10.08 -6.98
N ALA A 92 1.49 -9.16 -6.67
CA ALA A 92 0.29 -9.47 -5.90
C ALA A 92 -0.57 -10.54 -6.57
N LEU A 93 -0.78 -10.43 -7.89
CA LEU A 93 -1.51 -11.45 -8.66
C LEU A 93 -0.76 -12.77 -8.74
N ASN A 94 0.57 -12.75 -8.90
CA ASN A 94 1.38 -13.97 -8.93
C ASN A 94 1.38 -14.70 -7.58
N ASN A 95 1.45 -13.97 -6.47
CA ASN A 95 1.45 -14.55 -5.12
C ASN A 95 0.17 -15.33 -4.81
N VAL A 96 -0.98 -14.88 -5.33
CA VAL A 96 -2.28 -15.59 -5.19
C VAL A 96 -2.44 -16.74 -6.19
N GLY A 97 -1.37 -17.07 -6.95
CA GLY A 97 -1.37 -18.14 -7.95
C GLY A 97 -1.90 -17.72 -9.32
N GLY A 98 -2.14 -16.42 -9.52
CA GLY A 98 -2.69 -15.89 -10.78
C GLY A 98 -4.21 -15.87 -10.85
N LEU A 99 -4.70 -15.59 -12.04
CA LEU A 99 -6.13 -15.58 -12.35
C LEU A 99 -6.67 -17.01 -12.43
N SER A 100 -7.94 -17.20 -12.09
CA SER A 100 -8.63 -18.47 -12.33
C SER A 100 -8.85 -18.65 -13.84
N GLU A 101 -8.13 -19.58 -14.47
CA GLU A 101 -8.20 -19.81 -15.92
C GLU A 101 -9.62 -20.19 -16.41
N ARG A 102 -10.47 -20.69 -15.51
CA ARG A 102 -11.81 -21.18 -15.87
C ARG A 102 -12.86 -20.08 -15.93
N SER A 103 -12.69 -19.01 -15.16
CA SER A 103 -13.76 -18.07 -14.87
C SER A 103 -13.33 -16.60 -14.89
N ALA A 104 -12.06 -16.29 -14.68
CA ALA A 104 -11.61 -14.91 -14.64
C ALA A 104 -11.68 -14.22 -16.02
N ASP A 105 -12.17 -12.99 -16.03
CA ASP A 105 -12.02 -12.12 -17.22
C ASP A 105 -10.69 -11.37 -17.11
N ALA A 106 -9.77 -11.67 -18.03
CA ALA A 106 -8.45 -11.02 -18.06
C ALA A 106 -8.54 -9.49 -18.21
N ARG A 107 -9.66 -8.94 -18.69
CA ARG A 107 -9.94 -7.50 -18.80
C ARG A 107 -10.51 -6.92 -17.52
N GLY A 108 -10.87 -7.77 -16.56
CA GLY A 108 -11.59 -7.43 -15.35
C GLY A 108 -10.71 -7.40 -14.10
N ILE A 109 -9.49 -6.89 -14.20
CA ILE A 109 -8.62 -6.67 -13.04
C ILE A 109 -8.73 -5.20 -12.63
N PHE A 110 -9.15 -4.97 -11.38
CA PHE A 110 -9.36 -3.64 -10.83
C PHE A 110 -8.53 -3.44 -9.58
N VAL A 111 -7.95 -2.24 -9.43
CA VAL A 111 -7.38 -1.79 -8.16
C VAL A 111 -8.26 -0.65 -7.65
N LEU A 112 -8.82 -0.84 -6.46
CA LEU A 112 -9.63 0.15 -5.76
C LEU A 112 -8.76 0.77 -4.68
N ARG A 113 -8.57 2.08 -4.73
CA ARG A 113 -7.76 2.86 -3.79
C ARG A 113 -8.59 3.97 -3.18
N ALA A 114 -8.47 4.20 -1.88
CA ALA A 114 -9.10 5.36 -1.26
C ALA A 114 -8.59 6.63 -1.92
N SER A 115 -9.51 7.48 -2.39
CA SER A 115 -9.12 8.71 -3.06
C SER A 115 -8.65 9.76 -2.04
N GLN A 116 -7.72 10.60 -2.48
CA GLN A 116 -7.27 11.76 -1.70
C GLN A 116 -8.03 13.05 -2.10
N GLN A 117 -8.96 12.95 -3.05
CA GLN A 117 -9.76 14.08 -3.51
C GLN A 117 -11.01 14.23 -2.64
N PRO A 118 -11.41 15.48 -2.23
CA PRO A 118 -12.51 15.69 -1.29
C PRO A 118 -13.86 15.15 -1.75
N ASP A 119 -14.08 15.13 -3.07
CA ASP A 119 -15.37 14.75 -3.67
C ASP A 119 -15.38 13.32 -4.25
N GLN A 120 -14.30 12.59 -4.06
CA GLN A 120 -14.15 11.22 -4.61
C GLN A 120 -13.70 10.27 -3.52
N VAL A 121 -14.46 9.21 -3.28
CA VAL A 121 -14.15 8.25 -2.21
C VAL A 121 -13.14 7.21 -2.67
N VAL A 122 -13.20 6.81 -3.94
CA VAL A 122 -12.40 5.71 -4.50
C VAL A 122 -11.85 6.07 -5.87
N ASP A 123 -10.54 5.86 -6.05
CA ASP A 123 -9.89 5.81 -7.34
C ASP A 123 -9.93 4.37 -7.85
N VAL A 124 -10.41 4.18 -9.08
CA VAL A 124 -10.51 2.86 -9.70
C VAL A 124 -9.54 2.78 -10.87
N PHE A 125 -8.57 1.86 -10.76
CA PHE A 125 -7.64 1.55 -11.85
C PHE A 125 -8.04 0.22 -12.46
N GLN A 126 -8.11 0.16 -13.79
CA GLN A 126 -8.40 -1.06 -14.52
C GLN A 126 -7.18 -1.52 -15.29
N LEU A 127 -6.90 -2.81 -15.21
CA LEU A 127 -5.89 -3.48 -16.02
C LEU A 127 -6.57 -4.47 -16.96
N ASP A 128 -6.23 -4.38 -18.26
CA ASP A 128 -6.57 -5.38 -19.27
C ASP A 128 -5.38 -6.32 -19.50
N ALA A 129 -5.35 -7.45 -18.79
CA ALA A 129 -4.27 -8.43 -18.91
C ALA A 129 -4.32 -9.26 -20.23
N SER A 130 -5.34 -9.07 -21.07
CA SER A 130 -5.36 -9.68 -22.41
C SER A 130 -4.38 -8.98 -23.38
N VAL A 131 -3.91 -7.78 -23.02
CA VAL A 131 -2.95 -6.99 -23.79
C VAL A 131 -1.57 -7.10 -23.16
N GLY A 132 -0.59 -7.64 -23.90
CA GLY A 132 0.76 -7.93 -23.38
C GLY A 132 1.50 -6.70 -22.81
N SER A 133 1.30 -5.50 -23.37
CA SER A 133 1.88 -4.27 -22.83
C SER A 133 1.32 -3.92 -21.46
N MET A 134 0.07 -4.25 -21.15
CA MET A 134 -0.56 -4.02 -19.85
C MET A 134 0.01 -4.96 -18.79
N LEU A 135 0.43 -6.17 -19.15
CA LEU A 135 1.16 -7.06 -18.22
C LEU A 135 2.50 -6.45 -17.80
N ILE A 136 3.22 -5.79 -18.72
CA ILE A 136 4.46 -5.07 -18.38
C ILE A 136 4.13 -3.89 -17.46
N LEU A 137 3.07 -3.12 -17.73
CA LEU A 137 2.65 -2.02 -16.86
C LEU A 137 2.29 -2.51 -15.45
N SER A 138 1.72 -3.70 -15.31
CA SER A 138 1.41 -4.26 -13.98
C SER A 138 2.65 -4.50 -13.11
N THR A 139 3.83 -4.75 -13.71
CA THR A 139 5.09 -4.88 -12.98
C THR A 139 5.64 -3.54 -12.47
N GLN A 140 5.15 -2.43 -13.00
CA GLN A 140 5.54 -1.07 -12.61
C GLN A 140 4.47 -0.40 -11.72
N PHE A 141 3.26 -0.95 -11.69
CA PHE A 141 2.17 -0.41 -10.87
C PHE A 141 2.36 -0.80 -9.41
N GLN A 142 2.81 0.16 -8.61
CA GLN A 142 2.97 -0.02 -7.16
C GLN A 142 1.63 0.06 -6.45
N LEU A 143 1.32 -0.98 -5.68
CA LEU A 143 0.17 -0.99 -4.80
C LEU A 143 0.43 -0.13 -3.57
N ALA A 144 -0.59 0.60 -3.14
CA ALA A 144 -0.58 1.39 -1.92
C ALA A 144 -1.19 0.60 -0.75
N PRO A 145 -0.87 0.97 0.50
CA PRO A 145 -1.53 0.38 1.66
C PRO A 145 -3.05 0.46 1.57
N MET A 146 -3.71 -0.63 1.92
CA MET A 146 -5.17 -0.81 1.90
C MET A 146 -5.81 -0.87 0.51
N ASP A 147 -5.03 -0.93 -0.58
CA ASP A 147 -5.58 -1.22 -1.90
C ASP A 147 -6.33 -2.54 -1.93
N VAL A 148 -7.43 -2.57 -2.67
CA VAL A 148 -8.18 -3.78 -2.97
C VAL A 148 -7.97 -4.13 -4.44
N VAL A 149 -7.27 -5.25 -4.70
CA VAL A 149 -7.14 -5.83 -6.04
C VAL A 149 -8.29 -6.80 -6.22
N TYR A 150 -9.19 -6.50 -7.14
CA TYR A 150 -10.35 -7.32 -7.41
C TYR A 150 -10.33 -7.86 -8.84
N VAL A 151 -10.42 -9.18 -8.98
CA VAL A 151 -10.54 -9.86 -10.28
C VAL A 151 -11.98 -10.31 -10.47
N THR A 152 -12.61 -9.90 -11.58
CA THR A 152 -14.00 -10.26 -11.87
C THR A 152 -14.09 -11.44 -12.84
N SER A 153 -15.11 -12.28 -12.64
CA SER A 153 -15.58 -13.27 -13.63
C SER A 153 -16.64 -12.71 -14.57
N ALA A 154 -17.16 -11.52 -14.28
CA ALA A 154 -18.27 -10.95 -15.02
C ALA A 154 -17.81 -10.09 -16.22
N PRO A 155 -18.52 -10.10 -17.35
CA PRO A 155 -18.28 -9.17 -18.43
C PRO A 155 -18.30 -7.72 -17.92
N MET A 156 -17.41 -6.88 -18.46
CA MET A 156 -17.23 -5.47 -18.09
C MET A 156 -18.53 -4.66 -17.92
N ALA A 157 -19.54 -4.95 -18.73
CA ALA A 157 -20.83 -4.26 -18.67
C ALA A 157 -21.56 -4.43 -17.32
N ARG A 158 -21.37 -5.57 -16.65
CA ARG A 158 -21.94 -5.80 -15.30
C ARG A 158 -21.13 -5.08 -14.22
N TRP A 159 -19.81 -5.06 -14.38
CA TRP A 159 -18.93 -4.41 -13.42
C TRP A 159 -19.07 -2.89 -13.43
N ASN A 160 -19.17 -2.28 -14.61
CA ASN A 160 -19.46 -0.84 -14.73
C ASN A 160 -20.78 -0.46 -14.03
N LYS A 161 -21.79 -1.33 -14.06
CA LYS A 161 -23.03 -1.12 -13.32
C LYS A 161 -22.83 -1.22 -11.80
N VAL A 162 -22.00 -2.15 -11.33
CA VAL A 162 -21.68 -2.29 -9.89
C VAL A 162 -20.90 -1.08 -9.40
N ILE A 163 -19.86 -0.66 -10.11
CA ILE A 163 -19.06 0.53 -9.76
C ILE A 163 -19.94 1.79 -9.77
N SER A 164 -20.77 1.99 -10.78
CA SER A 164 -21.67 3.16 -10.83
C SER A 164 -22.73 3.18 -9.73
N GLN A 165 -23.05 2.01 -9.16
CA GLN A 165 -23.96 1.89 -8.02
C GLN A 165 -23.24 2.07 -6.67
N LEU A 166 -21.94 1.77 -6.60
CA LEU A 166 -21.15 1.95 -5.38
C LEU A 166 -20.74 3.41 -5.15
N LEU A 167 -20.50 4.17 -6.23
CA LEU A 167 -20.07 5.57 -6.13
C LEU A 167 -21.07 6.50 -5.39
N PRO A 168 -22.41 6.37 -5.54
CA PRO A 168 -23.38 7.16 -4.76
C PRO A 168 -23.64 6.60 -3.36
N SER A 169 -23.40 5.31 -3.12
CA SER A 169 -23.74 4.65 -1.85
C SER A 169 -22.73 4.90 -0.74
N ILE A 170 -21.55 5.40 -1.08
CA ILE A 170 -20.46 5.59 -0.14
C ILE A 170 -20.60 6.91 0.62
N SER A 171 -21.32 7.90 0.09
CA SER A 171 -21.70 9.11 0.82
C SER A 171 -22.58 8.86 2.05
N GLY A 172 -23.24 7.69 2.14
CA GLY A 172 -24.08 7.31 3.29
C GLY A 172 -23.31 6.66 4.46
N LEU A 173 -22.03 6.32 4.29
CA LEU A 173 -21.23 5.70 5.37
C LEU A 173 -20.57 6.73 6.29
N TYR A 174 -20.53 7.99 5.91
CA TYR A 174 -19.99 9.08 6.73
C TYR A 174 -21.00 9.73 7.67
N ASP A 175 -22.30 9.39 7.55
CA ASP A 175 -23.37 9.92 8.42
C ASP A 175 -23.63 9.05 9.66
N LEU A 176 -22.69 8.16 10.04
CA LEU A 176 -22.83 7.25 11.19
C LEU A 176 -21.89 7.61 12.37
N ASP A 177 -21.56 8.90 12.56
CA ASP A 177 -20.97 9.41 13.80
C ASP A 177 -22.02 9.95 14.78
#